data_29d1c37d3f8dfbf4975790a4268bcd8a
#
_entry.id   29d1c37d3f8dfbf4975790a4268bcd8a
#
_cell.length_a   1.000
_cell.length_b   1.000
_cell.length_c   1.000
_cell.angle_alpha   90.00
_cell.angle_beta   90.00
_cell.angle_gamma   90.00
#
_symmetry.space_group_name_H-M   'P 1'
#
loop_
_entity.id
_entity.type
_entity.pdbx_description
1 polymer ?
#
loop_
_entity_poly.entity_id
_entity_poly.type
_entity_poly.pdbx_seq_one_letter_code
_entity_poly.pdbx_strand_id
1 'polypeptide(L)'
;MSEKLLLENGPDLAVIIGAQSTEGLAECGLSILTCPVEESRWNRDLSPWPAKAVFRGTPDFEGGADAYSESLRPQILAARESHPGRLFLCGYSLAGLFSLYVCTKQDLFDGCASVSGSLWYPGWTDWLKEHPIQCADVYFSLGDREPKTKHPLMKTVGDKTMECRDLAAKTGRTLFEWNEGGHFCDESVRIAKALRWLMRSGERDSIADSKI
;
A
#
# COMPACT_ATOMS: atom_id res chain seq x y z
N MET A 1 -10.57 4.84 -19.69
CA MET A 1 -9.30 4.90 -18.91
C MET A 1 -9.44 6.07 -17.96
N SER A 2 -9.46 5.81 -16.66
CA SER A 2 -9.50 6.89 -15.67
C SER A 2 -8.22 7.72 -15.78
N GLU A 3 -8.37 9.04 -15.75
CA GLU A 3 -7.26 9.98 -15.88
C GLU A 3 -6.34 9.83 -14.65
N LYS A 4 -5.04 9.70 -14.88
CA LYS A 4 -4.04 9.67 -13.82
C LYS A 4 -3.74 11.08 -13.40
N LEU A 5 -3.83 11.36 -12.11
CA LEU A 5 -3.53 12.68 -11.56
C LEU A 5 -2.11 12.67 -11.00
N LEU A 6 -1.34 13.67 -11.38
CA LEU A 6 -0.08 14.00 -10.73
C LEU A 6 -0.26 15.31 -9.96
N LEU A 7 -0.09 15.23 -8.64
CA LEU A 7 0.03 16.38 -7.75
C LEU A 7 1.51 16.64 -7.51
N GLU A 8 2.04 17.77 -7.96
CA GLU A 8 3.44 18.14 -7.77
C GLU A 8 3.62 18.93 -6.48
N ASN A 9 4.39 18.39 -5.53
CA ASN A 9 4.61 18.99 -4.21
C ASN A 9 5.92 18.55 -3.56
N GLY A 10 7.01 18.53 -4.31
CA GLY A 10 8.34 18.21 -3.78
C GLY A 10 9.06 17.10 -4.53
N PRO A 11 10.29 16.75 -4.11
CA PRO A 11 11.12 15.78 -4.80
C PRO A 11 10.74 14.31 -4.52
N ASP A 12 10.12 14.02 -3.38
CA ASP A 12 9.65 12.68 -3.03
C ASP A 12 8.32 12.37 -3.73
N LEU A 13 8.13 11.15 -4.18
CA LEU A 13 6.97 10.71 -4.95
C LEU A 13 6.25 9.53 -4.26
N ALA A 14 4.95 9.65 -4.06
CA ALA A 14 4.09 8.53 -3.70
C ALA A 14 3.22 8.09 -4.87
N VAL A 15 3.25 6.81 -5.18
CA VAL A 15 2.32 6.15 -6.11
C VAL A 15 1.18 5.55 -5.29
N ILE A 16 -0.05 6.00 -5.54
CA ILE A 16 -1.23 5.53 -4.81
C ILE A 16 -2.10 4.68 -5.72
N ILE A 17 -2.14 3.40 -5.46
CA ILE A 17 -2.92 2.42 -6.22
C ILE A 17 -4.39 2.48 -5.81
N GLY A 18 -5.27 2.55 -6.81
CA GLY A 18 -6.74 2.56 -6.62
C GLY A 18 -7.32 3.94 -6.30
N ALA A 19 -6.50 4.95 -5.94
CA ALA A 19 -7.00 6.28 -5.64
C ALA A 19 -7.58 6.96 -6.89
N GLN A 20 -8.76 7.57 -6.72
CA GLN A 20 -9.48 8.29 -7.77
C GLN A 20 -9.19 9.80 -7.75
N SER A 21 -8.67 10.32 -6.63
CA SER A 21 -8.34 11.74 -6.46
C SER A 21 -7.16 11.92 -5.49
N THR A 22 -6.60 13.15 -5.47
CA THR A 22 -5.59 13.58 -4.51
C THR A 22 -6.17 14.46 -3.40
N GLU A 23 -7.50 14.53 -3.28
CA GLU A 23 -8.17 15.35 -2.27
C GLU A 23 -7.74 14.97 -0.85
N GLY A 24 -7.40 15.97 -0.04
CA GLY A 24 -6.90 15.78 1.33
C GLY A 24 -5.45 15.29 1.42
N LEU A 25 -4.75 15.08 0.29
CA LEU A 25 -3.37 14.58 0.28
C LEU A 25 -2.32 15.67 -0.02
N ALA A 26 -2.73 16.86 -0.48
CA ALA A 26 -1.82 17.96 -0.82
C ALA A 26 -0.91 18.39 0.34
N GLU A 27 -1.39 18.28 1.59
CA GLU A 27 -0.64 18.66 2.79
C GLU A 27 0.40 17.61 3.24
N CYS A 28 0.54 16.50 2.51
CA CYS A 28 1.50 15.46 2.87
C CYS A 28 2.95 15.85 2.54
N GLY A 29 3.18 16.93 1.77
CA GLY A 29 4.51 17.46 1.50
C GLY A 29 5.32 16.67 0.46
N LEU A 30 4.67 15.82 -0.34
CA LEU A 30 5.28 15.02 -1.39
C LEU A 30 4.42 15.02 -2.67
N SER A 31 5.03 14.74 -3.79
CA SER A 31 4.33 14.57 -5.07
C SER A 31 3.55 13.26 -5.08
N ILE A 32 2.38 13.23 -5.73
CA ILE A 32 1.47 12.08 -5.72
C ILE A 32 1.08 11.72 -7.14
N LEU A 33 1.36 10.48 -7.53
CA LEU A 33 0.85 9.85 -8.74
C LEU A 33 -0.28 8.89 -8.37
N THR A 34 -1.52 9.19 -8.78
CA THR A 34 -2.62 8.25 -8.60
C THR A 34 -2.67 7.26 -9.76
N CYS A 35 -2.90 5.99 -9.43
CA CYS A 35 -3.10 4.91 -10.39
C CYS A 35 -4.50 4.30 -10.18
N PRO A 36 -5.56 4.92 -10.72
CA PRO A 36 -6.92 4.45 -10.53
C PRO A 36 -7.13 3.08 -11.17
N VAL A 37 -7.91 2.24 -10.51
CA VAL A 37 -8.32 0.91 -10.98
C VAL A 37 -9.82 0.91 -11.18
N GLU A 38 -10.27 0.44 -12.33
CA GLU A 38 -11.71 0.27 -12.60
C GLU A 38 -12.30 -0.81 -11.69
N GLU A 39 -13.50 -0.59 -11.18
CA GLU A 39 -14.17 -1.51 -10.26
C GLU A 39 -14.28 -2.93 -10.84
N SER A 40 -14.60 -3.04 -12.13
CA SER A 40 -14.67 -4.32 -12.86
C SER A 40 -13.35 -5.09 -12.92
N ARG A 41 -12.22 -4.40 -12.75
CA ARG A 41 -10.87 -4.95 -12.81
C ARG A 41 -10.23 -5.14 -11.43
N TRP A 42 -10.87 -4.62 -10.37
CA TRP A 42 -10.31 -4.55 -9.03
C TRP A 42 -9.81 -5.91 -8.52
N ASN A 43 -10.68 -6.93 -8.55
CA ASN A 43 -10.32 -8.26 -8.08
C ASN A 43 -9.31 -8.96 -8.98
N ARG A 44 -9.30 -8.66 -10.29
CA ARG A 44 -8.35 -9.23 -11.23
C ARG A 44 -6.96 -8.61 -11.05
N ASP A 45 -6.87 -7.28 -11.15
CA ASP A 45 -5.60 -6.57 -11.29
C ASP A 45 -4.84 -6.44 -9.96
N LEU A 46 -5.54 -6.48 -8.82
CA LEU A 46 -4.91 -6.25 -7.51
C LEU A 46 -4.66 -7.53 -6.70
N SER A 47 -5.10 -8.69 -7.19
CA SER A 47 -4.88 -9.95 -6.47
C SER A 47 -3.58 -10.63 -6.89
N PRO A 48 -2.77 -11.13 -5.93
CA PRO A 48 -1.50 -11.80 -6.20
C PRO A 48 -1.64 -13.11 -7.00
N TRP A 49 -2.69 -13.89 -6.73
CA TRP A 49 -3.03 -15.18 -7.34
C TRP A 49 -4.53 -15.41 -7.30
N PRO A 50 -5.05 -16.43 -8.03
CA PRO A 50 -6.48 -16.74 -8.00
C PRO A 50 -6.97 -17.18 -6.62
N ALA A 51 -8.12 -16.64 -6.21
CA ALA A 51 -8.83 -17.06 -4.99
C ALA A 51 -10.34 -16.83 -5.13
N LYS A 52 -11.13 -17.48 -4.26
CA LYS A 52 -12.59 -17.28 -4.25
C LYS A 52 -12.97 -15.93 -3.68
N ALA A 53 -13.95 -15.30 -4.30
CA ALA A 53 -14.57 -14.08 -3.79
C ALA A 53 -15.09 -14.26 -2.36
N VAL A 54 -14.94 -13.21 -1.55
CA VAL A 54 -15.43 -13.20 -0.16
C VAL A 54 -16.87 -12.68 -0.05
N PHE A 55 -17.32 -11.93 -1.04
CA PHE A 55 -18.69 -11.42 -1.09
C PHE A 55 -19.51 -12.16 -2.14
N ARG A 56 -20.74 -12.51 -1.77
CA ARG A 56 -21.65 -13.17 -2.71
C ARG A 56 -21.99 -12.24 -3.88
N GLY A 57 -21.85 -12.74 -5.10
CA GLY A 57 -22.18 -12.00 -6.32
C GLY A 57 -21.05 -11.09 -6.84
N THR A 58 -19.89 -11.08 -6.19
CA THR A 58 -18.70 -10.43 -6.75
C THR A 58 -17.85 -11.44 -7.55
N PRO A 59 -17.09 -10.99 -8.56
CA PRO A 59 -16.14 -11.84 -9.29
C PRO A 59 -15.07 -12.44 -8.36
N ASP A 60 -14.63 -13.65 -8.68
CA ASP A 60 -13.46 -14.25 -8.03
C ASP A 60 -12.20 -13.40 -8.26
N PHE A 61 -11.20 -13.57 -7.42
CA PHE A 61 -9.87 -13.00 -7.61
C PHE A 61 -9.13 -13.79 -8.70
N GLU A 62 -8.54 -13.10 -9.68
CA GLU A 62 -7.96 -13.75 -10.87
C GLU A 62 -6.43 -13.84 -10.86
N GLY A 63 -5.75 -13.11 -9.97
CA GLY A 63 -4.30 -13.20 -9.84
C GLY A 63 -3.52 -12.41 -10.89
N GLY A 64 -4.02 -11.24 -11.30
CA GLY A 64 -3.41 -10.40 -12.32
C GLY A 64 -2.39 -9.38 -11.83
N ALA A 65 -2.01 -9.40 -10.55
CA ALA A 65 -1.16 -8.36 -9.95
C ALA A 65 0.19 -8.19 -10.64
N ASP A 66 0.83 -9.27 -11.10
CA ASP A 66 2.09 -9.18 -11.85
C ASP A 66 1.93 -8.39 -13.15
N ALA A 67 0.97 -8.77 -13.98
CA ALA A 67 0.72 -8.11 -15.26
C ALA A 67 0.32 -6.62 -15.06
N TYR A 68 -0.47 -6.33 -14.03
CA TYR A 68 -0.86 -4.97 -13.73
C TYR A 68 0.33 -4.15 -13.23
N SER A 69 1.15 -4.68 -12.33
CA SER A 69 2.38 -4.02 -11.85
C SER A 69 3.32 -3.68 -13.00
N GLU A 70 3.58 -4.62 -13.92
CA GLU A 70 4.41 -4.37 -15.09
C GLU A 70 3.79 -3.30 -16.02
N SER A 71 2.48 -3.24 -16.16
CA SER A 71 1.80 -2.19 -16.94
C SER A 71 1.92 -0.79 -16.34
N LEU A 72 2.09 -0.69 -15.02
CA LEU A 72 2.29 0.57 -14.31
C LEU A 72 3.75 1.06 -14.37
N ARG A 73 4.70 0.14 -14.49
CA ARG A 73 6.13 0.41 -14.38
C ARG A 73 6.64 1.56 -15.27
N PRO A 74 6.33 1.65 -16.57
CA PRO A 74 6.86 2.73 -17.43
C PRO A 74 6.46 4.12 -16.95
N GLN A 75 5.23 4.31 -16.50
CA GLN A 75 4.76 5.60 -16.01
C GLN A 75 5.32 5.96 -14.64
N ILE A 76 5.51 4.97 -13.75
CA ILE A 76 6.14 5.19 -12.44
C ILE A 76 7.59 5.64 -12.66
N LEU A 77 8.33 5.00 -13.56
CA LEU A 77 9.68 5.38 -13.88
C LEU A 77 9.77 6.77 -14.51
N ALA A 78 8.87 7.11 -15.44
CA ALA A 78 8.81 8.46 -16.03
C ALA A 78 8.50 9.54 -14.98
N ALA A 79 7.58 9.28 -14.04
CA ALA A 79 7.31 10.21 -12.95
C ALA A 79 8.52 10.33 -12.01
N ARG A 80 9.24 9.24 -11.74
CA ARG A 80 10.44 9.24 -10.91
C ARG A 80 11.57 10.09 -11.50
N GLU A 81 11.73 10.14 -12.82
CA GLU A 81 12.75 10.98 -13.45
C GLU A 81 12.60 12.47 -13.10
N SER A 82 11.36 12.95 -12.93
CA SER A 82 11.04 14.32 -12.50
C SER A 82 11.07 14.51 -10.97
N HIS A 83 11.11 13.41 -10.20
CA HIS A 83 11.07 13.41 -8.74
C HIS A 83 12.23 12.59 -8.19
N PRO A 84 13.44 13.18 -8.04
CA PRO A 84 14.68 12.46 -7.71
C PRO A 84 14.79 12.04 -6.25
N GLY A 85 13.81 12.39 -5.42
CA GLY A 85 13.73 11.98 -4.02
C GLY A 85 13.36 10.51 -3.83
N ARG A 86 12.76 10.19 -2.70
CA ARG A 86 12.30 8.83 -2.38
C ARG A 86 11.03 8.47 -3.14
N LEU A 87 10.86 7.18 -3.43
CA LEU A 87 9.68 6.64 -4.10
C LEU A 87 8.91 5.72 -3.16
N PHE A 88 7.63 6.00 -2.95
CA PHE A 88 6.75 5.25 -2.08
C PHE A 88 5.60 4.59 -2.85
N LEU A 89 5.18 3.40 -2.42
CA LEU A 89 4.00 2.72 -2.93
C LEU A 89 2.94 2.62 -1.82
N CYS A 90 1.72 3.05 -2.12
CA CYS A 90 0.63 3.06 -1.14
C CYS A 90 -0.65 2.51 -1.76
N GLY A 91 -1.44 1.79 -0.97
CA GLY A 91 -2.75 1.34 -1.37
C GLY A 91 -3.68 1.11 -0.20
N TYR A 92 -4.98 1.18 -0.49
CA TYR A 92 -6.06 0.91 0.46
C TYR A 92 -6.73 -0.43 0.15
N SER A 93 -7.13 -1.18 1.17
CA SER A 93 -7.85 -2.44 0.99
C SER A 93 -7.06 -3.47 0.16
N LEU A 94 -7.62 -3.99 -0.92
CA LEU A 94 -6.92 -4.92 -1.82
C LEU A 94 -5.70 -4.25 -2.50
N ALA A 95 -5.76 -2.93 -2.76
CA ALA A 95 -4.61 -2.18 -3.24
C ALA A 95 -3.48 -2.09 -2.19
N GLY A 96 -3.81 -2.16 -0.89
CA GLY A 96 -2.83 -2.28 0.19
C GLY A 96 -2.11 -3.64 0.20
N LEU A 97 -2.82 -4.72 -0.09
CA LEU A 97 -2.22 -6.04 -0.34
C LEU A 97 -1.32 -6.01 -1.58
N PHE A 98 -1.83 -5.48 -2.70
CA PHE A 98 -1.09 -5.32 -3.95
C PHE A 98 0.22 -4.56 -3.75
N SER A 99 0.19 -3.44 -3.01
CA SER A 99 1.38 -2.64 -2.75
C SER A 99 2.45 -3.44 -2.00
N LEU A 100 2.09 -4.20 -0.98
CA LEU A 100 3.04 -5.09 -0.30
C LEU A 100 3.54 -6.20 -1.23
N TYR A 101 2.65 -6.81 -2.02
CA TYR A 101 3.02 -7.87 -2.97
C TYR A 101 4.06 -7.39 -4.00
N VAL A 102 3.85 -6.22 -4.59
CA VAL A 102 4.83 -5.60 -5.51
C VAL A 102 6.18 -5.40 -4.82
N CYS A 103 6.18 -4.92 -3.58
CA CYS A 103 7.42 -4.70 -2.83
C CYS A 103 8.10 -5.99 -2.34
N THR A 104 7.47 -7.18 -2.43
CA THR A 104 8.17 -8.47 -2.27
C THR A 104 8.93 -8.88 -3.53
N LYS A 105 8.61 -8.29 -4.69
CA LYS A 105 9.14 -8.70 -6.00
C LYS A 105 10.06 -7.66 -6.65
N GLN A 106 9.97 -6.42 -6.22
CA GLN A 106 10.68 -5.29 -6.84
C GLN A 106 11.36 -4.44 -5.77
N ASP A 107 12.65 -4.26 -5.93
CA ASP A 107 13.48 -3.31 -5.15
C ASP A 107 13.49 -1.93 -5.85
N LEU A 108 12.29 -1.37 -6.02
CA LEU A 108 12.10 -0.07 -6.67
C LEU A 108 11.69 1.02 -5.68
N PHE A 109 11.04 0.64 -4.59
CA PHE A 109 10.40 1.55 -3.64
C PHE A 109 11.19 1.66 -2.35
N ASP A 110 11.40 2.88 -1.88
CA ASP A 110 12.07 3.16 -0.60
C ASP A 110 11.16 2.81 0.60
N GLY A 111 9.84 2.91 0.40
CA GLY A 111 8.86 2.56 1.41
C GLY A 111 7.50 2.16 0.84
N CYS A 112 6.73 1.46 1.66
CA CYS A 112 5.42 0.94 1.28
C CYS A 112 4.39 1.15 2.39
N ALA A 113 3.13 1.42 2.00
CA ALA A 113 2.01 1.51 2.93
C ALA A 113 0.84 0.61 2.52
N SER A 114 0.43 -0.24 3.45
CA SER A 114 -0.80 -1.03 3.37
C SER A 114 -1.83 -0.46 4.34
N VAL A 115 -2.73 0.38 3.81
CA VAL A 115 -3.75 1.07 4.58
C VAL A 115 -5.04 0.25 4.55
N SER A 116 -5.52 -0.20 5.71
CA SER A 116 -6.68 -1.11 5.81
C SER A 116 -6.56 -2.31 4.87
N GLY A 117 -5.35 -2.84 4.71
CA GLY A 117 -5.01 -3.83 3.69
C GLY A 117 -5.76 -5.15 3.86
N SER A 118 -6.14 -5.78 2.74
CA SER A 118 -6.82 -7.08 2.70
C SER A 118 -5.87 -8.24 3.04
N LEU A 119 -5.11 -8.12 4.15
CA LEU A 119 -4.05 -9.07 4.53
C LEU A 119 -4.58 -10.43 5.04
N TRP A 120 -5.90 -10.56 5.14
CA TRP A 120 -6.61 -11.83 5.29
C TRP A 120 -6.58 -12.70 4.02
N TYR A 121 -6.01 -12.22 2.92
CA TYR A 121 -5.99 -12.91 1.63
C TYR A 121 -5.38 -14.32 1.74
N PRO A 122 -6.03 -15.35 1.15
CA PRO A 122 -5.57 -16.75 1.30
C PRO A 122 -4.12 -16.96 0.84
N GLY A 123 -3.29 -17.51 1.72
CA GLY A 123 -1.87 -17.81 1.44
C GLY A 123 -0.91 -16.61 1.56
N TRP A 124 -1.42 -15.39 1.80
CA TRP A 124 -0.58 -14.18 1.81
C TRP A 124 0.55 -14.22 2.86
N THR A 125 0.24 -14.58 4.10
CA THR A 125 1.27 -14.63 5.16
C THR A 125 2.30 -15.74 4.92
N ASP A 126 1.92 -16.83 4.26
CA ASP A 126 2.86 -17.91 3.90
C ASP A 126 3.79 -17.45 2.76
N TRP A 127 3.24 -16.75 1.75
CA TRP A 127 4.04 -16.08 0.73
C TRP A 127 5.06 -15.12 1.34
N LEU A 128 4.64 -14.26 2.27
CA LEU A 128 5.48 -13.24 2.88
C LEU A 128 6.64 -13.82 3.73
N LYS A 129 6.48 -15.02 4.30
CA LYS A 129 7.56 -15.73 5.00
C LYS A 129 8.71 -16.11 4.08
N GLU A 130 8.39 -16.45 2.83
CA GLU A 130 9.38 -16.89 1.83
C GLU A 130 9.88 -15.73 0.96
N HIS A 131 9.11 -14.63 0.86
CA HIS A 131 9.39 -13.47 0.02
C HIS A 131 9.33 -12.19 0.85
N PRO A 132 10.40 -11.81 1.54
CA PRO A 132 10.44 -10.61 2.36
C PRO A 132 10.16 -9.32 1.56
N ILE A 133 9.53 -8.34 2.19
CA ILE A 133 9.36 -7.00 1.62
C ILE A 133 10.73 -6.34 1.51
N GLN A 134 11.02 -5.75 0.34
CA GLN A 134 12.33 -5.18 0.01
C GLN A 134 12.45 -3.68 0.35
N CYS A 135 11.37 -3.05 0.83
CA CYS A 135 11.39 -1.65 1.26
C CYS A 135 12.01 -1.49 2.65
N ALA A 136 12.72 -0.37 2.86
CA ALA A 136 13.27 -0.02 4.17
C ALA A 136 12.19 0.37 5.19
N ASP A 137 11.10 0.99 4.73
CA ASP A 137 10.00 1.47 5.56
C ASP A 137 8.66 0.85 5.16
N VAL A 138 7.95 0.23 6.11
CA VAL A 138 6.64 -0.37 5.84
C VAL A 138 5.60 0.08 6.88
N TYR A 139 4.55 0.73 6.39
CA TYR A 139 3.44 1.18 7.21
C TYR A 139 2.23 0.26 7.05
N PHE A 140 1.61 -0.07 8.18
CA PHE A 140 0.37 -0.83 8.25
C PHE A 140 -0.67 -0.07 9.06
N SER A 141 -1.93 -0.11 8.65
CA SER A 141 -3.02 0.35 9.51
C SER A 141 -4.31 -0.44 9.28
N LEU A 142 -5.19 -0.38 10.28
CA LEU A 142 -6.54 -0.93 10.22
C LEU A 142 -7.51 -0.02 10.99
N GLY A 143 -8.78 -0.07 10.65
CA GLY A 143 -9.85 0.41 11.52
C GLY A 143 -10.11 -0.56 12.67
N ASP A 144 -10.37 -0.04 13.87
CA ASP A 144 -10.59 -0.82 15.10
C ASP A 144 -11.83 -1.72 15.07
N ARG A 145 -12.71 -1.50 14.09
CA ARG A 145 -13.93 -2.28 13.85
C ARG A 145 -13.79 -3.29 12.71
N GLU A 146 -12.72 -3.24 11.92
CA GLU A 146 -12.54 -4.16 10.78
C GLU A 146 -12.47 -5.64 11.19
N PRO A 147 -11.78 -6.03 12.29
CA PRO A 147 -11.81 -7.42 12.75
C PRO A 147 -13.17 -7.86 13.33
N LYS A 148 -14.07 -6.91 13.64
CA LYS A 148 -15.39 -7.18 14.26
C LYS A 148 -16.45 -7.61 13.23
N THR A 149 -16.05 -8.34 12.19
CA THR A 149 -16.94 -8.89 11.16
C THR A 149 -17.34 -10.33 11.47
N LYS A 150 -18.51 -10.76 10.94
CA LYS A 150 -18.95 -12.17 11.04
C LYS A 150 -18.32 -13.07 9.98
N HIS A 151 -17.67 -12.49 8.93
CA HIS A 151 -17.07 -13.27 7.87
C HIS A 151 -15.82 -14.00 8.38
N PRO A 152 -15.74 -15.35 8.27
CA PRO A 152 -14.71 -16.16 8.94
C PRO A 152 -13.30 -15.82 8.49
N LEU A 153 -13.11 -15.44 7.22
CA LEU A 153 -11.81 -15.04 6.69
C LEU A 153 -11.47 -13.59 7.06
N MET A 154 -12.37 -12.64 6.82
CA MET A 154 -12.10 -11.21 7.04
C MET A 154 -11.87 -10.86 8.52
N LYS A 155 -12.50 -11.59 9.46
CA LYS A 155 -12.27 -11.37 10.90
C LYS A 155 -10.81 -11.60 11.32
N THR A 156 -10.02 -12.32 10.51
CA THR A 156 -8.60 -12.58 10.78
C THR A 156 -7.70 -11.41 10.41
N VAL A 157 -8.25 -10.32 9.83
CA VAL A 157 -7.46 -9.20 9.30
C VAL A 157 -6.52 -8.59 10.35
N GLY A 158 -6.97 -8.48 11.61
CA GLY A 158 -6.15 -7.96 12.71
C GLY A 158 -4.90 -8.82 12.93
N ASP A 159 -5.10 -10.11 13.18
CA ASP A 159 -4.02 -11.07 13.45
C ASP A 159 -3.07 -11.17 12.24
N LYS A 160 -3.63 -11.23 11.02
CA LYS A 160 -2.85 -11.31 9.78
C LYS A 160 -2.03 -10.05 9.53
N THR A 161 -2.57 -8.87 9.82
CA THR A 161 -1.82 -7.62 9.69
C THR A 161 -0.68 -7.55 10.71
N MET A 162 -0.89 -8.00 11.94
CA MET A 162 0.16 -8.07 12.94
C MET A 162 1.25 -9.08 12.56
N GLU A 163 0.87 -10.26 12.03
CA GLU A 163 1.83 -11.24 11.50
C GLU A 163 2.68 -10.63 10.36
N CYS A 164 2.06 -9.92 9.41
CA CYS A 164 2.77 -9.24 8.33
C CYS A 164 3.73 -8.15 8.85
N ARG A 165 3.27 -7.33 9.82
CA ARG A 165 4.12 -6.33 10.47
C ARG A 165 5.35 -6.96 11.12
N ASP A 166 5.18 -8.06 11.85
CA ASP A 166 6.28 -8.74 12.53
C ASP A 166 7.26 -9.39 11.54
N LEU A 167 6.77 -9.85 10.39
CA LEU A 167 7.62 -10.34 9.31
C LEU A 167 8.41 -9.20 8.66
N ALA A 168 7.78 -8.09 8.33
CA ALA A 168 8.42 -6.91 7.74
C ALA A 168 9.45 -6.27 8.69
N ALA A 169 9.19 -6.29 10.02
CA ALA A 169 10.10 -5.76 11.03
C ALA A 169 11.46 -6.49 11.11
N LYS A 170 11.59 -7.65 10.46
CA LYS A 170 12.87 -8.37 10.39
C LYS A 170 13.84 -7.77 9.38
N THR A 171 13.34 -7.04 8.39
CA THR A 171 14.12 -6.51 7.26
C THR A 171 14.10 -4.98 7.16
N GLY A 172 13.13 -4.32 7.79
CA GLY A 172 12.95 -2.89 7.71
C GLY A 172 12.28 -2.28 8.93
N ARG A 173 12.14 -0.96 8.91
CA ARG A 173 11.40 -0.22 9.93
C ARG A 173 9.91 -0.33 9.66
N THR A 174 9.12 -0.64 10.68
CA THR A 174 7.67 -0.80 10.54
C THR A 174 6.92 0.04 11.55
N LEU A 175 5.72 0.49 11.14
CA LEU A 175 4.70 1.03 12.03
C LEU A 175 3.36 0.32 11.77
N PHE A 176 2.64 0.03 12.83
CA PHE A 176 1.22 -0.33 12.78
C PHE A 176 0.40 0.69 13.56
N GLU A 177 -0.71 1.14 12.98
CA GLU A 177 -1.62 2.10 13.60
C GLU A 177 -3.08 1.61 13.54
N TRP A 178 -3.78 1.66 14.69
CA TRP A 178 -5.23 1.55 14.71
C TRP A 178 -5.87 2.90 14.40
N ASN A 179 -6.86 2.91 13.51
CA ASN A 179 -7.71 4.06 13.26
C ASN A 179 -9.11 3.79 13.81
N GLU A 180 -9.84 4.84 14.16
CA GLU A 180 -11.22 4.72 14.55
C GLU A 180 -12.09 4.28 13.38
N GLY A 181 -13.08 3.41 13.63
CA GLY A 181 -14.11 3.04 12.66
C GLY A 181 -13.87 1.75 11.90
N GLY A 182 -14.73 1.52 10.92
CA GLY A 182 -14.69 0.34 10.03
C GLY A 182 -13.86 0.56 8.78
N HIS A 183 -13.97 -0.40 7.85
CA HIS A 183 -13.18 -0.44 6.63
C HIS A 183 -13.38 0.76 5.69
N PHE A 184 -14.56 1.36 5.65
CA PHE A 184 -14.91 2.45 4.73
C PHE A 184 -14.91 3.84 5.40
N CYS A 185 -14.20 3.98 6.54
CA CYS A 185 -14.10 5.25 7.26
C CYS A 185 -12.79 5.96 6.93
N ASP A 186 -12.90 7.24 6.56
CA ASP A 186 -11.77 8.20 6.49
C ASP A 186 -10.57 7.71 5.65
N GLU A 187 -10.82 7.11 4.48
CA GLU A 187 -9.77 6.54 3.61
C GLU A 187 -8.65 7.54 3.32
N SER A 188 -8.97 8.74 2.84
CA SER A 188 -7.97 9.77 2.52
C SER A 188 -7.16 10.22 3.74
N VAL A 189 -7.79 10.32 4.91
CA VAL A 189 -7.12 10.66 6.17
C VAL A 189 -6.12 9.56 6.56
N ARG A 190 -6.52 8.29 6.44
CA ARG A 190 -5.65 7.15 6.75
C ARG A 190 -4.47 7.05 5.78
N ILE A 191 -4.71 7.28 4.48
CA ILE A 191 -3.64 7.37 3.48
C ILE A 191 -2.69 8.53 3.82
N ALA A 192 -3.21 9.72 4.14
CA ALA A 192 -2.39 10.87 4.51
C ALA A 192 -1.50 10.60 5.74
N LYS A 193 -2.01 9.88 6.76
CA LYS A 193 -1.20 9.45 7.90
C LYS A 193 -0.03 8.56 7.49
N ALA A 194 -0.30 7.57 6.63
CA ALA A 194 0.71 6.67 6.10
C ALA A 194 1.82 7.42 5.34
N LEU A 195 1.44 8.32 4.44
CA LEU A 195 2.38 9.13 3.66
C LEU A 195 3.22 10.04 4.55
N ARG A 196 2.63 10.72 5.53
CA ARG A 196 3.38 11.56 6.50
C ARG A 196 4.37 10.74 7.32
N TRP A 197 4.04 9.50 7.67
CA TRP A 197 4.98 8.63 8.39
C TRP A 197 6.14 8.20 7.50
N LEU A 198 5.89 7.83 6.25
CA LEU A 198 6.92 7.49 5.27
C LEU A 198 7.88 8.67 5.03
N MET A 199 7.34 9.89 4.92
CA MET A 199 8.15 11.11 4.77
C MET A 199 9.14 11.34 5.92
N ARG A 200 8.70 11.17 7.16
CA ARG A 200 9.52 11.43 8.37
C ARG A 200 10.69 10.47 8.55
N SER A 201 10.72 9.36 7.82
CA SER A 201 11.82 8.40 7.92
C SER A 201 13.15 8.93 7.43
N GLY A 202 13.17 9.75 6.38
CA GLY A 202 14.39 10.35 5.84
C GLY A 202 14.97 11.53 6.65
N GLU A 203 14.19 12.16 7.51
CA GLU A 203 14.67 13.32 8.29
C GLU A 203 15.67 12.95 9.39
N ARG A 204 15.66 11.70 9.87
CA ARG A 204 16.58 11.26 10.95
C ARG A 204 17.97 10.92 10.44
N ASP A 205 18.09 10.42 9.23
CA ASP A 205 19.38 10.07 8.66
C ASP A 205 20.20 11.32 8.31
N SER A 206 19.52 12.41 7.88
CA SER A 206 20.16 13.70 7.61
C SER A 206 20.70 14.40 8.87
N ILE A 207 20.16 14.10 10.05
CA ILE A 207 20.63 14.67 11.34
C ILE A 207 21.81 13.88 11.89
N ALA A 208 21.93 12.60 11.55
CA ALA A 208 23.07 11.76 11.97
C ALA A 208 24.33 12.11 11.20
N ASP A 209 24.22 12.40 9.89
CA ASP A 209 25.39 12.77 9.03
C ASP A 209 25.89 14.20 9.27
N SER A 210 25.12 15.06 9.91
CA SER A 210 25.53 16.44 10.22
C SER A 210 26.31 16.61 11.54
N LYS A 211 26.65 15.50 12.22
CA LYS A 211 27.36 15.49 13.52
C LYS A 211 28.73 14.79 13.49
N ILE A 212 29.36 14.70 12.31
CA ILE A 212 30.73 14.22 12.15
C ILE A 212 31.63 15.38 11.74
#